data_33a3023b5e58b3d99c97c56fd3849cc6
#
_entry.id   33a3023b5e58b3d99c97c56fd3849cc6
#
_cell.length_a   1.000
_cell.length_b   1.000
_cell.length_c   1.000
_cell.angle_alpha   90.00
_cell.angle_beta   90.00
_cell.angle_gamma   90.00
#
_symmetry.space_group_name_H-M   'P 1'
#
loop_
_entity.id
_entity.type
_entity.pdbx_description
1 polymer ?
#
loop_
_entity_poly.entity_id
_entity_poly.type
_entity_poly.pdbx_seq_one_letter_code
_entity_poly.pdbx_strand_id
1 'polypeptide(L)'
;MAANNKPLKIIILGGGIAGLTTALALTKFAPQDAVPRILIFEIRPAPATIGGAVNLTPNALRMLDHLGVFDVIRQRDYGKDIDELEVFDIHSTKLAVSDFKGPEGKGMGNPPFKALRITRGDALKAVLEVIKQKPNIVLMCGKRTLSIKETEDDVTITCDDGTYWTSDILMGCDGIHSVTRLKHVDPERKETYTGVCNAFGFAKVPKGFEVHFKCTALNFSQRGVMLTSYHDNNMESVYVGALMAVPDIGSRDGWKQVGADAEKTRADILWRFGDAKIPCVRPLIEMTEDLYMWPVFTLSKDGKWSTNRCMLLGDAAHAMPPQGESTGIVFEDTVIFSRFLARWMEKGMPGGHPREAFEAYERLRKPRIAAAFEESRAVISSVSDAGWLGHALKTWVVPWYLWYTRKSRDKHFEEDVARVELGY
;
A
#
# COMPACT_ATOMS: atom_id res chain seq x y z
N MET A 1 11.14 -9.89 -41.93
CA MET A 1 9.75 -10.23 -41.68
C MET A 1 9.20 -9.14 -40.77
N ALA A 2 8.21 -8.35 -41.20
CA ALA A 2 7.58 -7.33 -40.37
C ALA A 2 6.91 -8.07 -39.17
N ALA A 3 7.38 -7.84 -37.95
CA ALA A 3 6.75 -8.33 -36.79
C ALA A 3 5.28 -7.87 -36.80
N ASN A 4 4.38 -8.81 -36.57
CA ASN A 4 2.94 -8.56 -36.49
C ASN A 4 2.68 -7.71 -35.25
N ASN A 5 2.77 -6.37 -35.38
CA ASN A 5 2.75 -5.40 -34.28
C ASN A 5 1.33 -5.21 -33.71
N LYS A 6 0.65 -6.32 -33.41
CA LYS A 6 -0.61 -6.25 -32.67
C LYS A 6 -0.29 -5.87 -31.22
N PRO A 7 -0.87 -4.77 -30.69
CA PRO A 7 -0.62 -4.40 -29.29
C PRO A 7 -1.02 -5.52 -28.34
N LEU A 8 -0.18 -5.80 -27.35
CA LEU A 8 -0.47 -6.76 -26.30
C LEU A 8 -1.81 -6.46 -25.62
N LYS A 9 -2.57 -7.50 -25.36
CA LYS A 9 -3.74 -7.45 -24.48
C LYS A 9 -3.35 -7.87 -23.08
N ILE A 10 -3.58 -7.02 -22.11
CA ILE A 10 -3.30 -7.30 -20.70
C ILE A 10 -4.60 -7.21 -19.92
N ILE A 11 -4.88 -8.23 -19.13
CA ILE A 11 -5.96 -8.21 -18.14
C ILE A 11 -5.31 -7.97 -16.76
N ILE A 12 -5.90 -7.06 -15.99
CA ILE A 12 -5.54 -6.80 -14.60
C ILE A 12 -6.73 -7.14 -13.71
N LEU A 13 -6.56 -8.05 -12.76
CA LEU A 13 -7.56 -8.35 -11.74
C LEU A 13 -7.30 -7.47 -10.52
N GLY A 14 -8.29 -6.64 -10.16
CA GLY A 14 -8.27 -5.68 -9.05
C GLY A 14 -8.20 -4.23 -9.51
N GLY A 15 -9.28 -3.48 -9.32
CA GLY A 15 -9.40 -2.03 -9.56
C GLY A 15 -8.98 -1.16 -8.36
N GLY A 16 -8.12 -1.70 -7.48
CA GLY A 16 -7.48 -0.96 -6.40
C GLY A 16 -6.25 -0.16 -6.85
N ILE A 17 -5.57 0.48 -5.88
CA ILE A 17 -4.37 1.30 -6.14
C ILE A 17 -3.32 0.51 -6.95
N ALA A 18 -3.03 -0.74 -6.58
CA ALA A 18 -2.05 -1.58 -7.27
C ALA A 18 -2.40 -1.79 -8.75
N GLY A 19 -3.64 -2.21 -9.06
CA GLY A 19 -4.03 -2.49 -10.44
C GLY A 19 -4.11 -1.24 -11.32
N LEU A 20 -4.65 -0.15 -10.78
CA LEU A 20 -4.75 1.12 -11.50
C LEU A 20 -3.37 1.73 -11.79
N THR A 21 -2.46 1.73 -10.81
CA THR A 21 -1.10 2.23 -11.02
C THR A 21 -0.27 1.30 -11.91
N THR A 22 -0.50 -0.02 -11.88
CA THR A 22 0.08 -0.96 -12.83
C THR A 22 -0.33 -0.62 -14.26
N ALA A 23 -1.62 -0.33 -14.50
CA ALA A 23 -2.10 0.04 -15.82
C ALA A 23 -1.47 1.35 -16.33
N LEU A 24 -1.32 2.35 -15.46
CA LEU A 24 -0.64 3.60 -15.79
C LEU A 24 0.84 3.37 -16.10
N ALA A 25 1.54 2.58 -15.29
CA ALA A 25 2.95 2.28 -15.48
C ALA A 25 3.20 1.49 -16.79
N LEU A 26 2.39 0.47 -17.06
CA LEU A 26 2.44 -0.28 -18.31
C LEU A 26 2.22 0.63 -19.53
N THR A 27 1.32 1.60 -19.44
CA THR A 27 1.08 2.58 -20.51
C THR A 27 2.26 3.54 -20.66
N LYS A 28 2.84 3.99 -19.53
CA LYS A 28 3.91 5.00 -19.52
C LYS A 28 5.24 4.47 -20.04
N PHE A 29 5.60 3.24 -19.66
CA PHE A 29 6.91 2.67 -19.95
C PHE A 29 6.94 1.79 -21.21
N ALA A 30 5.79 1.41 -21.80
CA ALA A 30 5.74 0.67 -23.04
C ALA A 30 6.38 1.46 -24.20
N PRO A 31 6.97 0.77 -25.20
CA PRO A 31 7.37 1.38 -26.46
C PRO A 31 6.17 2.13 -27.09
N GLN A 32 6.43 3.32 -27.66
CA GLN A 32 5.36 4.19 -28.15
C GLN A 32 4.49 3.56 -29.27
N ASP A 33 5.10 2.71 -30.08
CA ASP A 33 4.46 1.98 -31.18
C ASP A 33 3.79 0.67 -30.74
N ALA A 34 3.96 0.26 -29.46
CA ALA A 34 3.47 -1.01 -28.92
C ALA A 34 2.75 -0.86 -27.56
N VAL A 35 2.08 0.28 -27.33
CA VAL A 35 1.33 0.51 -26.08
C VAL A 35 0.24 -0.55 -25.91
N PRO A 36 0.20 -1.30 -24.78
CA PRO A 36 -0.73 -2.39 -24.60
C PRO A 36 -2.18 -1.90 -24.44
N ARG A 37 -3.15 -2.76 -24.81
CA ARG A 37 -4.56 -2.61 -24.45
C ARG A 37 -4.79 -3.27 -23.11
N ILE A 38 -5.32 -2.52 -22.15
CA ILE A 38 -5.45 -2.97 -20.75
C ILE A 38 -6.92 -2.99 -20.35
N LEU A 39 -7.36 -4.14 -19.84
CA LEU A 39 -8.68 -4.33 -19.24
C LEU A 39 -8.49 -4.57 -17.75
N ILE A 40 -9.06 -3.71 -16.91
CA ILE A 40 -9.03 -3.86 -15.45
C ILE A 40 -10.38 -4.38 -14.99
N PHE A 41 -10.38 -5.47 -14.23
CA PHE A 41 -11.58 -6.08 -13.65
C PHE A 41 -11.65 -5.78 -12.17
N GLU A 42 -12.73 -5.14 -11.74
CA GLU A 42 -13.02 -4.85 -10.32
C GLU A 42 -14.30 -5.58 -9.90
N ILE A 43 -14.24 -6.28 -8.77
CA ILE A 43 -15.38 -7.04 -8.23
C ILE A 43 -16.48 -6.13 -7.69
N ARG A 44 -16.14 -4.94 -7.19
CA ARG A 44 -17.11 -3.97 -6.70
C ARG A 44 -17.87 -3.31 -7.86
N PRO A 45 -19.11 -2.87 -7.62
CA PRO A 45 -19.92 -2.19 -8.66
C PRO A 45 -19.34 -0.83 -9.07
N ALA A 46 -18.49 -0.24 -8.25
CA ALA A 46 -17.78 1.00 -8.52
C ALA A 46 -16.39 0.96 -7.86
N PRO A 47 -15.40 1.74 -8.38
CA PRO A 47 -14.12 1.89 -7.73
C PRO A 47 -14.29 2.44 -6.32
N ALA A 48 -13.88 1.68 -5.33
CA ALA A 48 -13.98 2.06 -3.93
C ALA A 48 -12.81 1.50 -3.14
N THR A 49 -12.42 2.22 -2.11
CA THR A 49 -11.46 1.73 -1.13
C THR A 49 -12.07 1.83 0.25
N ILE A 50 -11.86 0.81 1.05
CA ILE A 50 -12.14 0.85 2.47
C ILE A 50 -10.82 1.17 3.15
N GLY A 51 -10.82 2.20 3.96
CA GLY A 51 -9.60 2.50 4.71
C GLY A 51 -9.44 3.98 5.02
N GLY A 52 -8.57 4.20 5.98
CA GLY A 52 -8.26 5.53 6.49
C GLY A 52 -7.30 6.31 5.59
N ALA A 53 -6.37 6.99 6.22
CA ALA A 53 -5.32 7.70 5.53
C ALA A 53 -4.04 6.83 5.41
N VAL A 54 -3.28 7.07 4.36
CA VAL A 54 -1.98 6.45 4.12
C VAL A 54 -0.87 7.49 4.14
N ASN A 55 0.32 7.06 4.49
CA ASN A 55 1.52 7.86 4.34
C ASN A 55 2.18 7.52 3.01
N LEU A 56 2.35 8.52 2.16
CA LEU A 56 3.11 8.41 0.92
C LEU A 56 4.50 9.00 1.19
N THR A 57 5.49 8.14 1.21
CA THR A 57 6.90 8.49 1.41
C THR A 57 7.49 9.18 0.17
N PRO A 58 8.64 9.86 0.26
CA PRO A 58 9.23 10.57 -0.87
C PRO A 58 9.44 9.72 -2.13
N ASN A 59 9.90 8.47 -1.99
CA ASN A 59 10.01 7.51 -3.09
C ASN A 59 8.64 7.15 -3.70
N ALA A 60 7.59 6.98 -2.87
CA ALA A 60 6.23 6.74 -3.34
C ALA A 60 5.69 7.90 -4.17
N LEU A 61 5.88 9.13 -3.71
CA LEU A 61 5.44 10.35 -4.43
C LEU A 61 6.19 10.50 -5.75
N ARG A 62 7.47 10.15 -5.80
CA ARG A 62 8.26 10.16 -7.04
C ARG A 62 7.69 9.18 -8.07
N MET A 63 7.23 8.00 -7.65
CA MET A 63 6.56 7.07 -8.57
C MET A 63 5.23 7.63 -9.07
N LEU A 64 4.44 8.26 -8.22
CA LEU A 64 3.20 8.92 -8.63
C LEU A 64 3.44 10.13 -9.55
N ASP A 65 4.54 10.83 -9.38
CA ASP A 65 4.97 11.92 -10.28
C ASP A 65 5.29 11.37 -11.68
N HIS A 66 6.07 10.30 -11.78
CA HIS A 66 6.30 9.63 -13.07
C HIS A 66 5.02 9.20 -13.78
N LEU A 67 3.97 8.85 -13.03
CA LEU A 67 2.68 8.43 -13.55
C LEU A 67 1.71 9.60 -13.82
N GLY A 68 2.08 10.85 -13.51
CA GLY A 68 1.23 12.04 -13.62
C GLY A 68 0.11 12.14 -12.58
N VAL A 69 0.16 11.31 -11.55
CA VAL A 69 -0.83 11.31 -10.46
C VAL A 69 -0.55 12.39 -9.44
N PHE A 70 0.74 12.69 -9.19
CA PHE A 70 1.13 13.70 -8.23
C PHE A 70 0.63 15.11 -8.59
N ASP A 71 0.63 15.47 -9.87
CA ASP A 71 0.07 16.72 -10.35
C ASP A 71 -1.41 16.85 -10.02
N VAL A 72 -2.18 15.77 -10.20
CA VAL A 72 -3.61 15.74 -9.84
C VAL A 72 -3.80 15.91 -8.32
N ILE A 73 -2.98 15.23 -7.51
CA ILE A 73 -3.00 15.38 -6.05
C ILE A 73 -2.81 16.86 -5.66
N ARG A 74 -1.85 17.54 -6.27
CA ARG A 74 -1.55 18.95 -6.00
C ARG A 74 -2.64 19.89 -6.53
N GLN A 75 -3.15 19.68 -7.73
CA GLN A 75 -4.24 20.48 -8.33
C GLN A 75 -5.54 20.38 -7.55
N ARG A 76 -5.82 19.23 -6.93
CA ARG A 76 -7.02 18.97 -6.13
C ARG A 76 -6.84 19.31 -4.65
N ASP A 77 -5.68 19.77 -4.25
CA ASP A 77 -5.32 20.03 -2.85
C ASP A 77 -5.56 18.81 -1.93
N TYR A 78 -5.27 17.61 -2.44
CA TYR A 78 -5.42 16.37 -1.68
C TYR A 78 -4.24 16.12 -0.77
N GLY A 79 -4.52 15.79 0.46
CA GLY A 79 -3.53 15.42 1.46
C GLY A 79 -2.81 16.61 2.10
N LYS A 80 -1.91 16.29 3.02
CA LYS A 80 -1.08 17.24 3.75
C LYS A 80 0.37 16.81 3.72
N ASP A 81 1.27 17.73 3.39
CA ASP A 81 2.71 17.48 3.48
C ASP A 81 3.14 17.21 4.92
N ILE A 82 3.99 16.22 5.08
CA ILE A 82 4.57 15.84 6.37
C ILE A 82 6.06 16.16 6.33
N ASP A 83 6.47 17.11 7.14
CA ASP A 83 7.86 17.47 7.36
C ASP A 83 8.57 16.44 8.26
N GLU A 84 7.86 15.97 9.27
CA GLU A 84 8.41 15.06 10.27
C GLU A 84 7.32 14.14 10.86
N LEU A 85 7.70 12.92 11.20
CA LEU A 85 6.94 12.01 12.03
C LEU A 85 7.48 12.07 13.46
N GLU A 86 6.66 12.49 14.39
CA GLU A 86 7.00 12.58 15.81
C GLU A 86 6.62 11.30 16.54
N VAL A 87 7.46 10.83 17.42
CA VAL A 87 7.25 9.61 18.20
C VAL A 87 7.18 9.96 19.68
N PHE A 88 6.09 9.56 20.34
CA PHE A 88 5.83 9.83 21.73
C PHE A 88 5.58 8.54 22.53
N ASP A 89 5.96 8.57 23.79
CA ASP A 89 5.38 7.72 24.80
C ASP A 89 4.03 8.31 25.23
N ILE A 90 3.07 7.48 25.54
CA ILE A 90 1.74 7.87 26.05
C ILE A 90 1.81 8.75 27.33
N HIS A 91 2.92 8.72 28.03
CA HIS A 91 3.21 9.60 29.17
C HIS A 91 3.72 11.00 28.79
N SER A 92 3.51 11.42 27.52
CA SER A 92 3.87 12.72 26.93
C SER A 92 5.36 12.98 26.72
N THR A 93 6.21 11.95 26.81
CA THR A 93 7.64 12.09 26.49
C THR A 93 7.84 11.93 24.99
N LYS A 94 8.42 12.94 24.34
CA LYS A 94 8.86 12.83 22.95
C LYS A 94 10.11 11.94 22.88
N LEU A 95 10.01 10.82 22.20
CA LEU A 95 11.07 9.82 22.08
C LEU A 95 11.99 10.07 20.89
N ALA A 96 11.42 10.40 19.74
CA ALA A 96 12.17 10.56 18.50
C ALA A 96 11.42 11.42 17.46
N VAL A 97 12.15 11.80 16.42
CA VAL A 97 11.59 12.43 15.22
C VAL A 97 12.21 11.78 13.98
N SER A 98 11.38 11.46 13.02
CA SER A 98 11.79 11.01 11.70
C SER A 98 11.56 12.15 10.71
N ASP A 99 12.61 12.64 10.09
CA ASP A 99 12.60 13.82 9.21
C ASP A 99 12.35 13.41 7.75
N PHE A 100 11.50 14.15 7.05
CA PHE A 100 11.23 14.04 5.60
C PHE A 100 11.57 15.33 4.84
N LYS A 101 12.07 16.36 5.53
CA LYS A 101 12.41 17.65 4.91
C LYS A 101 13.65 17.58 4.04
N GLY A 102 14.53 16.62 4.32
CA GLY A 102 15.84 16.56 3.69
C GLY A 102 16.77 17.73 4.07
N PRO A 103 18.00 17.74 3.54
CA PRO A 103 19.03 18.71 3.95
C PRO A 103 18.66 20.18 3.68
N GLU A 104 17.93 20.46 2.60
CA GLU A 104 17.55 21.82 2.20
C GLU A 104 16.14 22.23 2.64
N GLY A 105 15.44 21.37 3.39
CA GLY A 105 14.05 21.62 3.81
C GLY A 105 13.00 21.46 2.70
N LYS A 106 13.41 21.05 1.49
CA LYS A 106 12.53 20.91 0.30
C LYS A 106 11.99 19.51 0.11
N GLY A 107 12.58 18.51 0.77
CA GLY A 107 12.27 17.10 0.62
C GLY A 107 13.51 16.28 0.31
N MET A 108 13.31 14.99 0.00
CA MET A 108 14.36 14.00 -0.26
C MET A 108 14.38 13.58 -1.73
N GLY A 109 15.57 13.30 -2.25
CA GLY A 109 15.81 12.84 -3.61
C GLY A 109 15.83 13.94 -4.67
N ASN A 110 15.81 13.55 -5.96
CA ASN A 110 15.84 14.47 -7.09
C ASN A 110 14.85 14.03 -8.19
N PRO A 111 13.74 14.79 -8.45
CA PRO A 111 13.31 15.99 -7.69
C PRO A 111 13.01 15.68 -6.22
N PRO A 112 13.08 16.69 -5.33
CA PRO A 112 12.85 16.48 -3.90
C PRO A 112 11.35 16.38 -3.59
N PHE A 113 11.00 15.38 -2.77
CA PHE A 113 9.66 15.21 -2.23
C PHE A 113 9.70 15.12 -0.70
N LYS A 114 8.72 15.73 -0.04
CA LYS A 114 8.39 15.45 1.37
C LYS A 114 7.49 14.23 1.42
N ALA A 115 7.23 13.70 2.61
CA ALA A 115 6.13 12.73 2.74
C ALA A 115 4.78 13.45 2.65
N LEU A 116 3.71 12.69 2.28
CA LEU A 116 2.35 13.20 2.18
C LEU A 116 1.40 12.28 2.93
N ARG A 117 0.56 12.85 3.80
CA ARG A 117 -0.57 12.15 4.40
C ARG A 117 -1.81 12.41 3.58
N ILE A 118 -2.46 11.37 3.09
CA ILE A 118 -3.62 11.46 2.19
C ILE A 118 -4.64 10.38 2.54
N THR A 119 -5.93 10.65 2.36
CA THR A 119 -6.93 9.57 2.48
C THR A 119 -6.77 8.57 1.33
N ARG A 120 -7.04 7.29 1.60
CA ARG A 120 -7.06 6.28 0.52
C ARG A 120 -8.06 6.64 -0.57
N GLY A 121 -9.18 7.27 -0.19
CA GLY A 121 -10.20 7.73 -1.12
C GLY A 121 -9.68 8.78 -2.10
N ASP A 122 -8.98 9.77 -1.61
CA ASP A 122 -8.44 10.85 -2.46
C ASP A 122 -7.28 10.37 -3.32
N ALA A 123 -6.42 9.49 -2.78
CA ALA A 123 -5.39 8.84 -3.59
C ALA A 123 -6.01 8.03 -4.75
N LEU A 124 -7.07 7.27 -4.48
CA LEU A 124 -7.80 6.52 -5.52
C LEU A 124 -8.45 7.45 -6.55
N LYS A 125 -9.08 8.56 -6.12
CA LYS A 125 -9.67 9.55 -7.04
C LYS A 125 -8.61 10.15 -7.96
N ALA A 126 -7.45 10.52 -7.43
CA ALA A 126 -6.34 11.07 -8.21
C ALA A 126 -5.87 10.09 -9.29
N VAL A 127 -5.67 8.81 -8.93
CA VAL A 127 -5.28 7.76 -9.91
C VAL A 127 -6.35 7.58 -10.98
N LEU A 128 -7.64 7.52 -10.60
CA LEU A 128 -8.76 7.37 -11.53
C LEU A 128 -8.90 8.56 -12.49
N GLU A 129 -8.59 9.77 -12.05
CA GLU A 129 -8.60 10.96 -12.91
C GLU A 129 -7.56 10.84 -14.03
N VAL A 130 -6.36 10.31 -13.74
CA VAL A 130 -5.35 10.05 -14.75
C VAL A 130 -5.75 8.87 -15.67
N ILE A 131 -6.32 7.80 -15.10
CA ILE A 131 -6.82 6.64 -15.88
C ILE A 131 -7.83 7.06 -16.94
N LYS A 132 -8.77 7.95 -16.61
CA LYS A 132 -9.78 8.46 -17.55
C LYS A 132 -9.20 9.14 -18.79
N GLN A 133 -7.97 9.61 -18.74
CA GLN A 133 -7.26 10.24 -19.86
C GLN A 133 -6.53 9.22 -20.75
N LYS A 134 -6.56 7.91 -20.43
CA LYS A 134 -5.83 6.86 -21.14
C LYS A 134 -6.78 6.00 -21.97
N PRO A 135 -6.89 6.21 -23.30
CA PRO A 135 -7.86 5.51 -24.14
C PRO A 135 -7.57 4.00 -24.29
N ASN A 136 -6.37 3.56 -23.99
CA ASN A 136 -5.96 2.16 -24.02
C ASN A 136 -6.31 1.38 -22.74
N ILE A 137 -6.88 2.04 -21.71
CA ILE A 137 -7.25 1.43 -20.43
C ILE A 137 -8.77 1.45 -20.27
N VAL A 138 -9.36 0.28 -20.00
CA VAL A 138 -10.79 0.13 -19.71
C VAL A 138 -10.97 -0.49 -18.34
N LEU A 139 -11.73 0.18 -17.45
CA LEU A 139 -12.08 -0.33 -16.13
C LEU A 139 -13.50 -0.90 -16.15
N MET A 140 -13.62 -2.18 -15.85
CA MET A 140 -14.86 -2.94 -15.79
C MET A 140 -15.19 -3.32 -14.34
N CYS A 141 -16.20 -2.67 -13.79
CA CYS A 141 -16.67 -2.92 -12.42
C CYS A 141 -17.80 -3.96 -12.38
N GLY A 142 -18.02 -4.56 -11.21
CA GLY A 142 -19.03 -5.61 -11.01
C GLY A 142 -18.66 -6.95 -11.65
N LYS A 143 -17.36 -7.21 -11.88
CA LYS A 143 -16.86 -8.42 -12.53
C LYS A 143 -16.08 -9.29 -11.53
N ARG A 144 -16.65 -10.41 -11.16
CA ARG A 144 -16.01 -11.40 -10.27
C ARG A 144 -15.40 -12.53 -11.11
N THR A 145 -14.10 -12.72 -11.05
CA THR A 145 -13.41 -13.85 -11.68
C THR A 145 -13.64 -15.13 -10.88
N LEU A 146 -14.11 -16.19 -11.57
CA LEU A 146 -14.33 -17.51 -11.00
C LEU A 146 -13.19 -18.49 -11.29
N SER A 147 -12.64 -18.44 -12.51
CA SER A 147 -11.56 -19.36 -12.92
C SER A 147 -10.56 -18.66 -13.84
N ILE A 148 -9.36 -19.22 -13.89
CA ILE A 148 -8.25 -18.79 -14.72
C ILE A 148 -7.69 -20.03 -15.41
N LYS A 149 -7.53 -19.96 -16.73
CA LYS A 149 -6.92 -21.01 -17.54
C LYS A 149 -5.80 -20.39 -18.38
N GLU A 150 -4.59 -20.85 -18.18
CA GLU A 150 -3.41 -20.46 -18.94
C GLU A 150 -3.06 -21.56 -19.95
N THR A 151 -2.70 -21.15 -21.16
CA THR A 151 -2.16 -21.99 -22.23
C THR A 151 -0.76 -21.51 -22.60
N GLU A 152 -0.12 -22.12 -23.58
CA GLU A 152 1.14 -21.61 -24.12
C GLU A 152 0.98 -20.26 -24.83
N ASP A 153 -0.21 -19.98 -25.38
CA ASP A 153 -0.46 -18.80 -26.22
C ASP A 153 -1.16 -17.66 -25.47
N ASP A 154 -2.02 -17.96 -24.49
CA ASP A 154 -2.90 -16.98 -23.85
C ASP A 154 -3.30 -17.35 -22.41
N VAL A 155 -4.00 -16.40 -21.78
CA VAL A 155 -4.70 -16.60 -20.50
C VAL A 155 -6.15 -16.20 -20.66
N THR A 156 -7.06 -17.09 -20.27
CA THR A 156 -8.50 -16.86 -20.25
C THR A 156 -9.03 -16.81 -18.81
N ILE A 157 -9.79 -15.77 -18.49
CA ILE A 157 -10.57 -15.68 -17.24
C ILE A 157 -12.05 -15.92 -17.54
N THR A 158 -12.75 -16.56 -16.59
CA THR A 158 -14.22 -16.71 -16.62
C THR A 158 -14.82 -15.94 -15.45
N CYS A 159 -15.83 -15.11 -15.72
CA CYS A 159 -16.54 -14.33 -14.70
C CYS A 159 -17.82 -15.02 -14.23
N ASP A 160 -18.39 -14.57 -13.11
CA ASP A 160 -19.61 -15.10 -12.49
C ASP A 160 -20.87 -14.84 -13.31
N ASP A 161 -20.86 -13.87 -14.23
CA ASP A 161 -21.92 -13.61 -15.20
C ASP A 161 -21.85 -14.50 -16.45
N GLY A 162 -20.95 -15.50 -16.47
CA GLY A 162 -20.73 -16.41 -17.58
C GLY A 162 -19.89 -15.86 -18.73
N THR A 163 -19.45 -14.59 -18.65
CA THR A 163 -18.55 -14.04 -19.67
C THR A 163 -17.12 -14.55 -19.50
N TYR A 164 -16.41 -14.69 -20.62
CA TYR A 164 -14.97 -15.03 -20.62
C TYR A 164 -14.17 -14.03 -21.43
N TRP A 165 -12.92 -13.83 -21.00
CA TRP A 165 -12.02 -12.84 -21.58
C TRP A 165 -10.62 -13.43 -21.71
N THR A 166 -10.01 -13.24 -22.88
CA THR A 166 -8.68 -13.77 -23.19
C THR A 166 -7.69 -12.64 -23.41
N SER A 167 -6.49 -12.82 -22.86
CA SER A 167 -5.37 -11.88 -22.97
C SER A 167 -4.03 -12.59 -23.16
N ASP A 168 -3.02 -11.85 -23.59
CA ASP A 168 -1.64 -12.34 -23.71
C ASP A 168 -0.98 -12.48 -22.32
N ILE A 169 -1.36 -11.60 -21.38
CA ILE A 169 -0.81 -11.53 -20.02
C ILE A 169 -1.94 -11.25 -19.02
N LEU A 170 -1.88 -11.89 -17.85
CA LEU A 170 -2.75 -11.64 -16.70
C LEU A 170 -1.94 -11.08 -15.53
N MET A 171 -2.39 -9.96 -14.96
CA MET A 171 -1.82 -9.35 -13.77
C MET A 171 -2.76 -9.53 -12.58
N GLY A 172 -2.31 -10.20 -11.52
CA GLY A 172 -3.04 -10.30 -10.26
C GLY A 172 -2.67 -9.14 -9.32
N CYS A 173 -3.53 -8.12 -9.27
CA CYS A 173 -3.45 -6.97 -8.37
C CYS A 173 -4.65 -6.97 -7.40
N ASP A 174 -5.18 -8.13 -7.09
CA ASP A 174 -6.46 -8.40 -6.41
C ASP A 174 -6.31 -8.57 -4.88
N GLY A 175 -5.18 -8.10 -4.33
CA GLY A 175 -4.94 -7.92 -2.91
C GLY A 175 -4.68 -9.22 -2.14
N ILE A 176 -4.75 -9.13 -0.80
CA ILE A 176 -4.38 -10.25 0.10
C ILE A 176 -5.20 -11.52 -0.12
N HIS A 177 -6.47 -11.39 -0.52
CA HIS A 177 -7.36 -12.51 -0.83
C HIS A 177 -7.37 -12.87 -2.33
N SER A 178 -6.25 -12.70 -3.00
CA SER A 178 -6.09 -12.82 -4.45
C SER A 178 -6.65 -14.14 -5.01
N VAL A 179 -7.61 -14.01 -5.92
CA VAL A 179 -8.13 -15.13 -6.72
C VAL A 179 -7.06 -15.61 -7.69
N THR A 180 -6.27 -14.69 -8.26
CA THR A 180 -5.17 -15.02 -9.16
C THR A 180 -4.13 -15.89 -8.47
N ARG A 181 -3.76 -15.57 -7.24
CA ARG A 181 -2.85 -16.41 -6.44
C ARG A 181 -3.48 -17.77 -6.13
N LEU A 182 -4.65 -17.76 -5.47
CA LEU A 182 -5.25 -18.96 -4.90
C LEU A 182 -5.77 -19.96 -5.94
N LYS A 183 -6.14 -19.50 -7.14
CA LYS A 183 -6.69 -20.37 -8.18
C LYS A 183 -5.73 -20.72 -9.30
N HIS A 184 -4.56 -20.04 -9.35
CA HIS A 184 -3.66 -20.24 -10.47
C HIS A 184 -2.17 -20.23 -10.10
N VAL A 185 -1.62 -19.10 -9.59
CA VAL A 185 -0.16 -18.93 -9.49
C VAL A 185 0.43 -19.74 -8.32
N ASP A 186 -0.20 -19.69 -7.15
CA ASP A 186 0.30 -20.33 -5.93
C ASP A 186 -0.86 -20.74 -4.99
N PRO A 187 -1.63 -21.80 -5.32
CA PRO A 187 -2.84 -22.20 -4.60
C PRO A 187 -2.64 -22.58 -3.13
N GLU A 188 -1.46 -23.07 -2.78
CA GLU A 188 -1.15 -23.50 -1.41
C GLU A 188 -0.79 -22.32 -0.48
N ARG A 189 -0.45 -21.17 -1.05
CA ARG A 189 -0.03 -20.00 -0.29
C ARG A 189 -1.20 -19.14 0.16
N LYS A 190 -1.71 -19.47 1.33
CA LYS A 190 -2.83 -18.78 1.98
C LYS A 190 -2.34 -17.65 2.89
N GLU A 191 -3.21 -16.68 3.11
CA GLU A 191 -2.99 -15.62 4.08
C GLU A 191 -3.07 -16.15 5.52
N THR A 192 -2.29 -15.55 6.40
CA THR A 192 -2.26 -15.87 7.85
C THR A 192 -2.57 -14.61 8.65
N TYR A 193 -3.43 -14.72 9.66
CA TYR A 193 -3.68 -13.64 10.60
C TYR A 193 -2.45 -13.37 11.45
N THR A 194 -2.10 -12.10 11.65
CA THR A 194 -0.88 -11.70 12.36
C THR A 194 -1.03 -11.58 13.88
N GLY A 195 -2.23 -11.76 14.42
CA GLY A 195 -2.53 -11.45 15.82
C GLY A 195 -2.79 -9.97 16.09
N VAL A 196 -2.82 -9.12 15.06
CA VAL A 196 -2.95 -7.66 15.16
C VAL A 196 -4.11 -7.16 14.31
N CYS A 197 -4.84 -6.19 14.86
CA CYS A 197 -5.83 -5.40 14.14
C CYS A 197 -5.39 -3.95 14.00
N ASN A 198 -5.88 -3.30 12.96
CA ASN A 198 -5.82 -1.85 12.77
C ASN A 198 -7.23 -1.28 12.89
N ALA A 199 -7.49 -0.53 13.96
CA ALA A 199 -8.72 0.24 14.10
C ALA A 199 -8.45 1.69 13.67
N PHE A 200 -9.36 2.30 12.89
CA PHE A 200 -9.17 3.66 12.42
C PHE A 200 -10.47 4.39 12.17
N GLY A 201 -10.40 5.70 12.19
CA GLY A 201 -11.48 6.63 11.87
C GLY A 201 -10.94 8.05 11.77
N PHE A 202 -11.83 9.02 11.67
CA PHE A 202 -11.50 10.43 11.53
C PHE A 202 -12.18 11.24 12.62
N ALA A 203 -11.43 12.04 13.35
CA ALA A 203 -11.92 12.95 14.36
C ALA A 203 -12.05 14.35 13.75
N LYS A 204 -13.27 14.89 13.65
CA LYS A 204 -13.47 16.28 13.30
C LYS A 204 -13.13 17.15 14.49
N VAL A 205 -12.14 18.01 14.34
CA VAL A 205 -11.65 18.84 15.42
C VAL A 205 -12.16 20.29 15.29
N PRO A 206 -12.67 20.90 16.36
CA PRO A 206 -13.10 22.27 16.31
C PRO A 206 -11.92 23.21 16.09
N LYS A 207 -12.18 24.38 15.52
CA LYS A 207 -11.15 25.40 15.31
C LYS A 207 -10.49 25.78 16.64
N GLY A 208 -9.16 25.72 16.67
CA GLY A 208 -8.37 26.00 17.87
C GLY A 208 -8.17 24.78 18.79
N PHE A 209 -8.58 23.60 18.36
CA PHE A 209 -8.25 22.37 19.09
C PHE A 209 -6.75 22.10 19.07
N GLU A 210 -6.16 22.02 20.26
CA GLU A 210 -4.73 21.83 20.42
C GLU A 210 -4.36 20.34 20.36
N VAL A 211 -3.42 20.00 19.47
CA VAL A 211 -2.78 18.68 19.38
C VAL A 211 -1.32 18.79 19.83
N HIS A 212 -0.74 17.66 20.25
CA HIS A 212 0.65 17.59 20.72
C HIS A 212 1.69 17.40 19.61
N PHE A 213 1.25 17.30 18.35
CA PHE A 213 2.10 17.04 17.18
C PHE A 213 1.90 18.13 16.11
N LYS A 214 2.89 18.29 15.24
CA LYS A 214 2.79 19.25 14.11
C LYS A 214 1.94 18.75 12.97
N CYS A 215 2.24 17.55 12.45
CA CYS A 215 1.55 16.94 11.32
C CYS A 215 1.10 15.52 11.61
N THR A 216 2.00 14.70 12.18
CA THR A 216 1.72 13.28 12.45
C THR A 216 2.54 12.79 13.64
N ALA A 217 1.93 11.94 14.45
CA ALA A 217 2.58 11.33 15.61
C ALA A 217 2.26 9.85 15.76
N LEU A 218 3.25 9.07 16.19
CA LEU A 218 3.09 7.74 16.75
C LEU A 218 3.10 7.82 18.26
N ASN A 219 2.08 7.33 18.90
CA ASN A 219 1.90 7.34 20.37
C ASN A 219 1.98 5.91 20.87
N PHE A 220 3.06 5.56 21.56
CA PHE A 220 3.29 4.23 22.10
C PHE A 220 2.63 4.07 23.48
N SER A 221 1.83 3.01 23.64
CA SER A 221 1.34 2.55 24.93
C SER A 221 1.83 1.14 25.25
N GLN A 222 1.56 0.67 26.45
CA GLN A 222 1.83 -0.73 26.82
C GLN A 222 1.02 -1.71 25.94
N ARG A 223 -0.16 -1.29 25.45
CA ARG A 223 -1.17 -2.14 24.82
C ARG A 223 -1.35 -1.90 23.32
N GLY A 224 -0.42 -1.18 22.70
CA GLY A 224 -0.49 -0.90 21.27
C GLY A 224 0.21 0.39 20.84
N VAL A 225 0.01 0.76 19.60
CA VAL A 225 0.55 2.00 19.02
C VAL A 225 -0.58 2.75 18.32
N MET A 226 -0.76 4.02 18.66
CA MET A 226 -1.76 4.89 18.03
C MET A 226 -1.09 5.94 17.13
N LEU A 227 -1.50 5.98 15.88
CA LEU A 227 -1.13 7.02 14.92
C LEU A 227 -2.20 8.10 14.94
N THR A 228 -1.78 9.35 15.13
CA THR A 228 -2.60 10.54 14.94
C THR A 228 -2.00 11.43 13.87
N SER A 229 -2.81 11.91 12.93
CA SER A 229 -2.27 12.68 11.81
C SER A 229 -3.32 13.57 11.17
N TYR A 230 -2.96 14.81 10.86
CA TYR A 230 -3.71 15.57 9.87
C TYR A 230 -3.56 14.95 8.49
N HIS A 231 -4.58 15.01 7.66
CA HIS A 231 -4.58 14.50 6.30
C HIS A 231 -5.15 15.49 5.28
N ASP A 232 -5.47 16.68 5.71
CA ASP A 232 -5.95 17.81 4.92
C ASP A 232 -5.19 19.09 5.32
N ASN A 233 -5.12 20.06 4.40
CA ASN A 233 -4.41 21.31 4.64
C ASN A 233 -5.16 22.27 5.59
N ASN A 234 -6.48 22.11 5.74
CA ASN A 234 -7.29 22.93 6.65
C ASN A 234 -7.08 22.54 8.12
N MET A 235 -6.56 21.32 8.38
CA MET A 235 -6.34 20.77 9.73
C MET A 235 -7.64 20.70 10.58
N GLU A 236 -8.76 20.42 9.92
CA GLU A 236 -10.06 20.29 10.55
C GLU A 236 -10.41 18.83 10.87
N SER A 237 -9.63 17.89 10.37
CA SER A 237 -9.81 16.47 10.59
C SER A 237 -8.50 15.76 10.94
N VAL A 238 -8.54 14.96 12.00
CA VAL A 238 -7.42 14.14 12.44
C VAL A 238 -7.74 12.68 12.20
N TYR A 239 -6.89 12.01 11.43
CA TYR A 239 -6.91 10.56 11.34
C TYR A 239 -6.43 9.96 12.67
N VAL A 240 -7.21 9.05 13.21
CA VAL A 240 -6.88 8.24 14.39
C VAL A 240 -6.80 6.78 13.95
N GLY A 241 -5.64 6.17 14.07
CA GLY A 241 -5.42 4.77 13.73
C GLY A 241 -4.69 4.06 14.87
N ALA A 242 -5.18 2.90 15.30
CA ALA A 242 -4.60 2.13 16.39
C ALA A 242 -4.26 0.70 15.95
N LEU A 243 -2.98 0.34 16.07
CA LEU A 243 -2.51 -1.04 15.94
C LEU A 243 -2.59 -1.71 17.31
N MET A 244 -3.33 -2.81 17.39
CA MET A 244 -3.68 -3.48 18.64
C MET A 244 -3.57 -4.99 18.50
N ALA A 245 -3.00 -5.67 19.50
CA ALA A 245 -3.06 -7.13 19.57
C ALA A 245 -4.50 -7.57 19.91
N VAL A 246 -5.08 -8.41 19.05
CA VAL A 246 -6.45 -8.93 19.19
C VAL A 246 -6.42 -10.44 18.88
N PRO A 247 -7.05 -11.29 19.68
CA PRO A 247 -7.17 -12.71 19.39
C PRO A 247 -7.89 -12.97 18.04
N ASP A 248 -7.51 -14.07 17.36
CA ASP A 248 -8.18 -14.46 16.12
C ASP A 248 -9.65 -14.82 16.38
N ILE A 249 -10.55 -14.27 15.57
CA ILE A 249 -12.00 -14.55 15.62
C ILE A 249 -12.35 -15.78 14.78
N GLY A 250 -11.42 -16.29 13.98
CA GLY A 250 -11.51 -17.54 13.25
C GLY A 250 -12.40 -17.51 12.00
N SER A 251 -13.13 -16.45 11.71
CA SER A 251 -13.98 -16.36 10.52
C SER A 251 -14.04 -14.96 9.91
N ARG A 252 -14.15 -14.92 8.58
CA ARG A 252 -14.28 -13.66 7.82
C ARG A 252 -15.53 -12.86 8.20
N ASP A 253 -16.63 -13.54 8.43
CA ASP A 253 -17.90 -12.90 8.79
C ASP A 253 -17.88 -12.41 10.24
N GLY A 254 -17.24 -13.16 11.16
CA GLY A 254 -16.96 -12.68 12.51
C GLY A 254 -16.13 -11.40 12.52
N TRP A 255 -15.08 -11.33 11.69
CA TRP A 255 -14.28 -10.10 11.55
C TRP A 255 -15.08 -8.92 11.00
N LYS A 256 -16.00 -9.14 10.03
CA LYS A 256 -16.88 -8.08 9.54
C LYS A 256 -17.81 -7.55 10.62
N GLN A 257 -18.42 -8.45 11.43
CA GLN A 257 -19.32 -8.06 12.50
C GLN A 257 -18.61 -7.26 13.59
N VAL A 258 -17.46 -7.76 14.06
CA VAL A 258 -16.67 -7.06 15.09
C VAL A 258 -16.10 -5.75 14.54
N GLY A 259 -15.64 -5.73 13.28
CA GLY A 259 -15.10 -4.53 12.65
C GLY A 259 -16.11 -3.41 12.46
N ALA A 260 -17.40 -3.76 12.31
CA ALA A 260 -18.50 -2.81 12.15
C ALA A 260 -19.06 -2.29 13.50
N ASP A 261 -18.67 -2.89 14.62
CA ASP A 261 -19.08 -2.45 15.96
C ASP A 261 -18.20 -1.28 16.44
N ALA A 262 -18.57 -0.08 16.03
CA ALA A 262 -17.82 1.14 16.31
C ALA A 262 -17.71 1.43 17.82
N GLU A 263 -18.78 1.19 18.60
CA GLU A 263 -18.77 1.48 20.04
C GLU A 263 -17.88 0.54 20.82
N LYS A 264 -17.90 -0.75 20.50
CA LYS A 264 -17.00 -1.72 21.09
C LYS A 264 -15.53 -1.42 20.73
N THR A 265 -15.28 -1.06 19.46
CA THR A 265 -13.96 -0.65 19.00
C THR A 265 -13.47 0.60 19.72
N ARG A 266 -14.33 1.61 19.91
CA ARG A 266 -14.03 2.83 20.66
C ARG A 266 -13.70 2.53 22.12
N ALA A 267 -14.47 1.68 22.77
CA ALA A 267 -14.23 1.26 24.14
C ALA A 267 -12.88 0.54 24.30
N ASP A 268 -12.51 -0.33 23.36
CA ASP A 268 -11.19 -1.01 23.35
C ASP A 268 -10.04 -0.01 23.16
N ILE A 269 -10.18 0.96 22.25
CA ILE A 269 -9.16 2.00 22.04
C ILE A 269 -9.03 2.88 23.28
N LEU A 270 -10.14 3.27 23.92
CA LEU A 270 -10.14 4.04 25.18
C LEU A 270 -9.47 3.26 26.32
N TRP A 271 -9.71 1.96 26.42
CA TRP A 271 -9.04 1.12 27.42
C TRP A 271 -7.53 1.05 27.21
N ARG A 272 -7.06 1.10 25.95
CA ARG A 272 -5.63 0.99 25.61
C ARG A 272 -4.88 2.31 25.68
N PHE A 273 -5.54 3.42 25.36
CA PHE A 273 -4.90 4.72 25.16
C PHE A 273 -5.54 5.86 25.97
N GLY A 274 -6.70 5.65 26.56
CA GLY A 274 -7.48 6.71 27.18
C GLY A 274 -6.94 7.24 28.51
N ASP A 275 -5.96 6.55 29.12
CA ASP A 275 -5.21 6.99 30.29
C ASP A 275 -3.94 7.78 29.92
N ALA A 276 -3.77 8.10 28.65
CA ALA A 276 -2.66 8.93 28.16
C ALA A 276 -2.57 10.25 28.92
N LYS A 277 -1.36 10.64 29.27
CA LYS A 277 -1.09 11.98 29.82
C LYS A 277 -1.02 13.07 28.75
N ILE A 278 -1.07 12.69 27.48
CA ILE A 278 -1.20 13.61 26.34
C ILE A 278 -2.64 14.09 26.25
N PRO A 279 -2.94 15.39 26.47
CA PRO A 279 -4.31 15.87 26.71
C PRO A 279 -5.27 15.62 25.55
N CYS A 280 -4.81 15.68 24.30
CA CYS A 280 -5.68 15.52 23.14
C CYS A 280 -6.01 14.05 22.77
N VAL A 281 -5.31 13.05 23.34
CA VAL A 281 -5.49 11.64 22.94
C VAL A 281 -6.90 11.14 23.22
N ARG A 282 -7.39 11.27 24.46
CA ARG A 282 -8.75 10.85 24.82
C ARG A 282 -9.82 11.60 24.02
N PRO A 283 -9.83 12.95 23.94
CA PRO A 283 -10.79 13.69 23.12
C PRO A 283 -10.77 13.27 21.64
N LEU A 284 -9.61 13.03 21.04
CA LEU A 284 -9.51 12.57 19.65
C LEU A 284 -10.21 11.20 19.47
N ILE A 285 -10.01 10.26 20.39
CA ILE A 285 -10.69 8.96 20.33
C ILE A 285 -12.21 9.12 20.45
N GLU A 286 -12.66 9.97 21.37
CA GLU A 286 -14.08 10.22 21.62
C GLU A 286 -14.76 10.92 20.42
N MET A 287 -14.08 11.84 19.75
CA MET A 287 -14.56 12.55 18.55
C MET A 287 -14.44 11.74 17.26
N THR A 288 -13.78 10.57 17.25
CA THR A 288 -13.56 9.78 16.03
C THR A 288 -14.88 9.25 15.48
N GLU A 289 -15.20 9.61 14.26
CA GLU A 289 -16.37 9.11 13.51
C GLU A 289 -15.94 7.94 12.60
N ASP A 290 -16.91 7.18 12.07
CA ASP A 290 -16.72 6.08 11.12
C ASP A 290 -15.63 5.08 11.55
N LEU A 291 -15.59 4.79 12.85
CA LEU A 291 -14.58 3.93 13.43
C LEU A 291 -14.78 2.48 12.97
N TYR A 292 -13.76 1.92 12.39
CA TYR A 292 -13.75 0.56 11.88
C TYR A 292 -12.49 -0.20 12.28
N MET A 293 -12.61 -1.51 12.57
CA MET A 293 -11.49 -2.37 12.91
C MET A 293 -11.27 -3.44 11.85
N TRP A 294 -10.02 -3.54 11.36
CA TRP A 294 -9.60 -4.51 10.36
C TRP A 294 -8.54 -5.46 10.90
N PRO A 295 -8.71 -6.78 10.67
CA PRO A 295 -7.64 -7.74 10.92
C PRO A 295 -6.49 -7.53 9.93
N VAL A 296 -5.28 -7.66 10.42
CA VAL A 296 -4.07 -7.61 9.60
C VAL A 296 -3.68 -9.03 9.23
N PHE A 297 -3.69 -9.32 7.95
CA PHE A 297 -3.21 -10.57 7.39
C PHE A 297 -1.88 -10.38 6.68
N THR A 298 -1.11 -11.44 6.56
CA THR A 298 0.17 -11.49 5.86
C THR A 298 0.28 -12.75 5.01
N LEU A 299 1.19 -12.74 4.05
CA LEU A 299 1.61 -13.93 3.32
C LEU A 299 2.97 -14.41 3.83
N SER A 300 3.29 -15.71 3.65
CA SER A 300 4.65 -16.16 3.83
C SER A 300 5.58 -15.43 2.86
N LYS A 301 6.83 -15.15 3.28
CA LYS A 301 7.83 -14.45 2.43
C LYS A 301 8.22 -15.26 1.19
N ASP A 302 8.17 -16.59 1.32
CA ASP A 302 8.48 -17.50 0.23
C ASP A 302 7.22 -17.83 -0.55
N GLY A 303 7.31 -17.89 -1.88
CA GLY A 303 6.20 -18.24 -2.74
C GLY A 303 6.44 -17.86 -4.19
N LYS A 304 5.58 -18.39 -5.05
CA LYS A 304 5.59 -18.07 -6.47
C LYS A 304 4.86 -16.75 -6.69
N TRP A 305 5.44 -15.89 -7.54
CA TRP A 305 4.80 -14.66 -7.96
C TRP A 305 4.33 -14.71 -9.39
N SER A 306 4.82 -15.67 -10.19
CA SER A 306 4.49 -15.76 -11.59
C SER A 306 4.35 -17.19 -12.12
N THR A 307 3.73 -17.29 -13.29
CA THR A 307 3.74 -18.41 -14.22
C THR A 307 4.37 -17.94 -15.55
N ASN A 308 4.06 -18.58 -16.68
CA ASN A 308 4.54 -18.12 -17.98
C ASN A 308 3.86 -16.81 -18.42
N ARG A 309 2.57 -16.61 -18.07
CA ARG A 309 1.74 -15.49 -18.53
C ARG A 309 1.03 -14.73 -17.42
N CYS A 310 1.08 -15.23 -16.20
CA CYS A 310 0.46 -14.56 -15.04
C CYS A 310 1.52 -14.03 -14.10
N MET A 311 1.33 -12.78 -13.60
CA MET A 311 2.18 -12.15 -12.58
C MET A 311 1.34 -11.56 -11.47
N LEU A 312 1.74 -11.78 -10.22
CA LEU A 312 1.16 -11.15 -9.03
C LEU A 312 1.94 -9.89 -8.67
N LEU A 313 1.25 -8.82 -8.29
CA LEU A 313 1.85 -7.58 -7.80
C LEU A 313 1.19 -7.11 -6.49
N GLY A 314 1.96 -6.38 -5.69
CA GLY A 314 1.51 -5.83 -4.42
C GLY A 314 1.06 -6.90 -3.43
N ASP A 315 -0.02 -6.65 -2.68
CA ASP A 315 -0.51 -7.56 -1.64
C ASP A 315 -0.91 -8.95 -2.17
N ALA A 316 -1.20 -9.10 -3.46
CA ALA A 316 -1.44 -10.40 -4.07
C ALA A 316 -0.17 -11.28 -4.07
N ALA A 317 0.99 -10.65 -4.22
CA ALA A 317 2.31 -11.29 -4.22
C ALA A 317 2.95 -11.38 -2.84
N HIS A 318 2.87 -10.31 -2.03
CA HIS A 318 3.71 -10.16 -0.83
C HIS A 318 3.06 -9.30 0.26
N ALA A 319 1.77 -9.49 0.53
CA ALA A 319 1.12 -8.80 1.65
C ALA A 319 1.93 -8.95 2.94
N MET A 320 2.28 -7.82 3.51
CA MET A 320 3.09 -7.72 4.72
C MET A 320 2.37 -6.89 5.79
N PRO A 321 2.75 -7.03 7.05
CA PRO A 321 2.22 -6.19 8.10
C PRO A 321 2.44 -4.69 7.85
N PRO A 322 1.55 -3.81 8.36
CA PRO A 322 1.68 -2.37 8.14
C PRO A 322 2.96 -1.82 8.79
N GLN A 323 3.81 -1.19 7.99
CA GLN A 323 5.04 -0.52 8.42
C GLN A 323 5.10 0.96 8.00
N GLY A 324 4.02 1.48 7.39
CA GLY A 324 3.96 2.85 6.90
C GLY A 324 4.43 3.06 5.46
N GLU A 325 5.06 2.06 4.82
CA GLU A 325 5.63 2.16 3.46
C GLU A 325 5.01 1.19 2.44
N SER A 326 4.11 0.30 2.85
CA SER A 326 3.57 -0.75 1.97
C SER A 326 2.97 -0.22 0.65
N THR A 327 2.32 0.95 0.70
CA THR A 327 1.77 1.60 -0.52
C THR A 327 2.88 2.09 -1.46
N GLY A 328 3.98 2.61 -0.90
CA GLY A 328 5.16 3.01 -1.69
C GLY A 328 5.82 1.83 -2.37
N ILE A 329 5.94 0.71 -1.67
CA ILE A 329 6.46 -0.56 -2.21
C ILE A 329 5.63 -1.01 -3.43
N VAL A 330 4.30 -0.92 -3.36
CA VAL A 330 3.42 -1.25 -4.49
C VAL A 330 3.68 -0.34 -5.69
N PHE A 331 3.87 0.95 -5.49
CA PHE A 331 4.19 1.85 -6.61
C PHE A 331 5.55 1.54 -7.26
N GLU A 332 6.56 1.22 -6.46
CA GLU A 332 7.84 0.74 -6.97
C GLU A 332 7.68 -0.55 -7.77
N ASP A 333 6.90 -1.51 -7.26
CA ASP A 333 6.62 -2.77 -7.95
C ASP A 333 6.03 -2.51 -9.33
N THR A 334 5.01 -1.64 -9.43
CA THR A 334 4.32 -1.36 -10.70
C THR A 334 5.26 -0.72 -11.71
N VAL A 335 6.12 0.21 -11.28
CA VAL A 335 7.08 0.89 -12.15
C VAL A 335 8.18 -0.06 -12.59
N ILE A 336 8.82 -0.78 -11.67
CA ILE A 336 9.91 -1.70 -11.99
C ILE A 336 9.41 -2.82 -12.91
N PHE A 337 8.28 -3.45 -12.57
CA PHE A 337 7.69 -4.50 -13.40
C PHE A 337 7.41 -4.01 -14.83
N SER A 338 6.78 -2.83 -14.96
CA SER A 338 6.45 -2.28 -16.26
C SER A 338 7.67 -1.99 -17.13
N ARG A 339 8.80 -1.60 -16.51
CA ARG A 339 10.08 -1.40 -17.19
C ARG A 339 10.69 -2.73 -17.68
N PHE A 340 10.61 -3.81 -16.89
CA PHE A 340 11.04 -5.13 -17.35
C PHE A 340 10.19 -5.63 -18.52
N LEU A 341 8.87 -5.46 -18.45
CA LEU A 341 7.99 -5.85 -19.52
C LEU A 341 8.24 -5.03 -20.79
N ALA A 342 8.45 -3.71 -20.66
CA ALA A 342 8.83 -2.85 -21.78
C ALA A 342 10.12 -3.31 -22.47
N ARG A 343 11.13 -3.68 -21.67
CA ARG A 343 12.40 -4.20 -22.20
C ARG A 343 12.23 -5.52 -22.96
N TRP A 344 11.37 -6.42 -22.47
CA TRP A 344 11.02 -7.65 -23.18
C TRP A 344 10.30 -7.34 -24.52
N MET A 345 9.40 -6.35 -24.54
CA MET A 345 8.74 -5.90 -25.77
C MET A 345 9.75 -5.30 -26.77
N GLU A 346 10.68 -4.44 -26.32
CA GLU A 346 11.75 -3.84 -27.13
C GLU A 346 12.67 -4.90 -27.77
N LYS A 347 12.90 -6.04 -27.10
CA LYS A 347 13.65 -7.18 -27.61
C LYS A 347 12.87 -8.01 -28.65
N GLY A 348 11.65 -7.62 -29.02
CA GLY A 348 10.80 -8.34 -29.97
C GLY A 348 10.06 -9.52 -29.36
N MET A 349 9.81 -9.50 -28.04
CA MET A 349 9.02 -10.51 -27.31
C MET A 349 9.57 -11.95 -27.48
N PRO A 350 10.83 -12.19 -27.14
CA PRO A 350 11.45 -13.50 -27.34
C PRO A 350 10.69 -14.59 -26.56
N GLY A 351 10.61 -15.79 -27.13
CA GLY A 351 9.95 -16.94 -26.52
C GLY A 351 8.42 -16.91 -26.56
N GLY A 352 7.80 -15.84 -27.06
CA GLY A 352 6.33 -15.72 -27.19
C GLY A 352 5.58 -15.53 -25.88
N HIS A 353 6.26 -15.55 -24.72
CA HIS A 353 5.70 -15.28 -23.39
C HIS A 353 6.71 -14.52 -22.52
N PRO A 354 6.26 -13.68 -21.56
CA PRO A 354 7.11 -12.77 -20.80
C PRO A 354 7.82 -13.39 -19.57
N ARG A 355 7.89 -14.72 -19.45
CA ARG A 355 8.44 -15.41 -18.29
C ARG A 355 9.83 -14.92 -17.88
N GLU A 356 10.72 -14.70 -18.85
CA GLU A 356 12.09 -14.20 -18.58
C GLU A 356 12.06 -12.81 -17.91
N ALA A 357 11.17 -11.91 -18.38
CA ALA A 357 10.97 -10.61 -17.78
C ALA A 357 10.40 -10.72 -16.36
N PHE A 358 9.48 -11.65 -16.14
CA PHE A 358 8.89 -11.93 -14.83
C PHE A 358 9.94 -12.44 -13.84
N GLU A 359 10.73 -13.41 -14.25
CA GLU A 359 11.83 -13.93 -13.42
C GLU A 359 12.91 -12.87 -13.13
N ALA A 360 13.21 -12.00 -14.08
CA ALA A 360 14.14 -10.90 -13.88
C ALA A 360 13.60 -9.87 -12.86
N TYR A 361 12.32 -9.53 -12.95
CA TYR A 361 11.64 -8.70 -11.94
C TYR A 361 11.68 -9.36 -10.55
N GLU A 362 11.34 -10.64 -10.43
CA GLU A 362 11.36 -11.37 -9.17
C GLU A 362 12.76 -11.39 -8.54
N ARG A 363 13.80 -11.64 -9.34
CA ARG A 363 15.21 -11.62 -8.86
C ARG A 363 15.60 -10.28 -8.26
N LEU A 364 15.14 -9.17 -8.87
CA LEU A 364 15.43 -7.83 -8.37
C LEU A 364 14.61 -7.49 -7.11
N ARG A 365 13.31 -7.84 -7.09
CA ARG A 365 12.39 -7.36 -6.05
C ARG A 365 12.34 -8.22 -4.80
N LYS A 366 12.46 -9.54 -4.90
CA LYS A 366 12.34 -10.45 -3.74
C LYS A 366 13.29 -10.10 -2.59
N PRO A 367 14.57 -9.77 -2.79
CA PRO A 367 15.44 -9.36 -1.70
C PRO A 367 14.96 -8.10 -0.96
N ARG A 368 14.49 -7.08 -1.69
CA ARG A 368 13.96 -5.83 -1.10
C ARG A 368 12.68 -6.09 -0.32
N ILE A 369 11.78 -6.91 -0.88
CA ILE A 369 10.53 -7.29 -0.21
C ILE A 369 10.80 -8.12 1.05
N ALA A 370 11.77 -9.04 1.01
CA ALA A 370 12.16 -9.81 2.18
C ALA A 370 12.70 -8.92 3.31
N ALA A 371 13.52 -7.91 2.98
CA ALA A 371 14.00 -6.92 3.96
C ALA A 371 12.84 -6.11 4.58
N ALA A 372 11.95 -5.58 3.74
CA ALA A 372 10.77 -4.84 4.20
C ALA A 372 9.84 -5.72 5.07
N PHE A 373 9.73 -7.00 4.76
CA PHE A 373 8.96 -7.95 5.54
C PHE A 373 9.54 -8.14 6.95
N GLU A 374 10.85 -8.27 7.10
CA GLU A 374 11.50 -8.40 8.41
C GLU A 374 11.35 -7.09 9.22
N GLU A 375 11.48 -5.93 8.59
CA GLU A 375 11.21 -4.64 9.23
C GLU A 375 9.77 -4.56 9.75
N SER A 376 8.78 -4.99 8.95
CA SER A 376 7.37 -4.95 9.33
C SER A 376 7.03 -5.93 10.46
N ARG A 377 7.70 -7.08 10.54
CA ARG A 377 7.56 -8.02 11.67
C ARG A 377 8.05 -7.41 12.98
N ALA A 378 9.14 -6.64 12.94
CA ALA A 378 9.63 -5.93 14.12
C ALA A 378 8.60 -4.92 14.65
N VAL A 379 7.88 -4.22 13.75
CA VAL A 379 6.78 -3.32 14.13
C VAL A 379 5.66 -4.10 14.83
N ILE A 380 5.20 -5.24 14.27
CA ILE A 380 4.15 -6.06 14.90
C ILE A 380 4.57 -6.58 16.27
N SER A 381 5.80 -7.05 16.42
CA SER A 381 6.29 -7.51 17.72
C SER A 381 6.26 -6.40 18.78
N SER A 382 6.35 -5.14 18.37
CA SER A 382 6.23 -3.99 19.27
C SER A 382 4.81 -3.67 19.71
N VAL A 383 3.78 -4.20 19.03
CA VAL A 383 2.36 -3.93 19.32
C VAL A 383 1.82 -4.84 20.43
N SER A 384 2.47 -5.97 20.72
CA SER A 384 2.07 -6.89 21.78
C SER A 384 2.04 -6.21 23.16
N ASP A 385 1.09 -6.60 24.01
CA ASP A 385 1.07 -6.18 25.42
C ASP A 385 2.32 -6.70 26.11
N ALA A 386 3.17 -5.77 26.55
CA ALA A 386 4.49 -6.08 27.08
C ALA A 386 4.61 -5.83 28.58
N GLY A 387 3.53 -5.44 29.24
CA GLY A 387 3.57 -4.96 30.61
C GLY A 387 4.47 -3.71 30.76
N TRP A 388 4.63 -3.21 31.97
CA TRP A 388 5.38 -1.97 32.22
C TRP A 388 6.89 -2.06 31.90
N LEU A 389 7.53 -3.20 32.24
CA LEU A 389 8.96 -3.41 31.95
C LEU A 389 9.24 -3.49 30.45
N GLY A 390 8.41 -4.24 29.72
CA GLY A 390 8.53 -4.33 28.27
C GLY A 390 8.25 -3.00 27.59
N HIS A 391 7.31 -2.20 28.10
CA HIS A 391 7.04 -0.86 27.58
C HIS A 391 8.24 0.08 27.82
N ALA A 392 8.81 0.09 29.01
CA ALA A 392 10.02 0.87 29.30
C ALA A 392 11.20 0.49 28.39
N LEU A 393 11.38 -0.80 28.11
CA LEU A 393 12.40 -1.26 27.18
C LEU A 393 12.12 -0.80 25.74
N LYS A 394 10.88 -0.92 25.28
CA LYS A 394 10.47 -0.45 23.94
C LYS A 394 10.74 1.04 23.77
N THR A 395 10.32 1.87 24.71
CA THR A 395 10.50 3.34 24.64
C THR A 395 11.97 3.74 24.68
N TRP A 396 12.82 2.94 25.31
CA TRP A 396 14.27 3.14 25.28
C TRP A 396 14.91 2.71 23.95
N VAL A 397 14.45 1.59 23.35
CA VAL A 397 15.00 1.04 22.10
C VAL A 397 14.55 1.83 20.86
N VAL A 398 13.31 2.34 20.80
CA VAL A 398 12.74 3.01 19.63
C VAL A 398 13.59 4.18 19.11
N PRO A 399 14.06 5.14 19.94
CA PRO A 399 14.91 6.24 19.48
C PRO A 399 16.21 5.73 18.83
N TRP A 400 16.82 4.73 19.47
CA TRP A 400 18.07 4.14 18.99
C TRP A 400 17.89 3.40 17.65
N TYR A 401 16.81 2.65 17.52
CA TYR A 401 16.46 1.96 16.27
C TYR A 401 16.22 2.95 15.13
N LEU A 402 15.45 4.02 15.35
CA LEU A 402 15.19 5.05 14.36
C LEU A 402 16.47 5.81 13.96
N TRP A 403 17.35 6.07 14.89
CA TRP A 403 18.66 6.65 14.61
C TRP A 403 19.54 5.71 13.78
N TYR A 404 19.62 4.44 14.18
CA TYR A 404 20.42 3.42 13.49
C TYR A 404 19.96 3.19 12.04
N THR A 405 18.66 3.08 11.82
CA THR A 405 18.07 2.83 10.49
C THR A 405 17.97 4.08 9.62
N ARG A 406 18.17 5.29 10.18
CA ARG A 406 18.00 6.57 9.48
C ARG A 406 18.71 6.61 8.13
N LYS A 407 20.00 6.29 8.09
CA LYS A 407 20.82 6.39 6.88
C LYS A 407 20.34 5.48 5.75
N SER A 408 19.94 4.26 6.08
CA SER A 408 19.40 3.30 5.11
C SER A 408 18.05 3.76 4.57
N ARG A 409 17.18 4.23 5.47
CA ARG A 409 15.86 4.76 5.14
C ARG A 409 15.95 6.02 4.26
N ASP A 410 16.81 6.99 4.61
CA ASP A 410 17.00 8.22 3.85
C ASP A 410 17.49 7.89 2.43
N LYS A 411 18.45 6.97 2.29
CA LYS A 411 18.91 6.48 0.99
C LYS A 411 17.76 5.86 0.18
N HIS A 412 16.91 5.07 0.81
CA HIS A 412 15.75 4.47 0.14
C HIS A 412 14.75 5.55 -0.32
N PHE A 413 14.50 6.59 0.49
CA PHE A 413 13.60 7.68 0.12
C PHE A 413 14.15 8.57 -1.00
N GLU A 414 15.46 8.61 -1.17
CA GLU A 414 16.14 9.32 -2.28
C GLU A 414 16.14 8.53 -3.59
N GLU A 415 15.94 7.21 -3.53
CA GLU A 415 16.05 6.32 -4.70
C GLU A 415 14.91 6.57 -5.70
N ASP A 416 15.28 6.62 -7.00
CA ASP A 416 14.34 6.67 -8.11
C ASP A 416 14.38 5.37 -8.91
N VAL A 417 13.50 4.43 -8.54
CA VAL A 417 13.47 3.10 -9.19
C VAL A 417 13.03 3.16 -10.66
N ALA A 418 12.46 4.29 -11.11
CA ALA A 418 12.16 4.50 -12.52
C ALA A 418 13.43 4.74 -13.36
N ARG A 419 14.58 5.00 -12.72
CA ARG A 419 15.86 5.28 -13.37
C ARG A 419 16.95 4.25 -13.08
N VAL A 420 16.70 3.31 -12.17
CA VAL A 420 17.67 2.25 -11.84
C VAL A 420 17.95 1.40 -13.08
N GLU A 421 19.23 1.00 -13.29
CA GLU A 421 19.61 0.06 -14.33
C GLU A 421 19.03 -1.33 -14.02
N LEU A 422 18.34 -1.91 -15.00
CA LEU A 422 17.64 -3.19 -14.79
C LEU A 422 18.52 -4.42 -14.89
N GLY A 423 19.75 -4.31 -15.44
CA GLY A 423 20.63 -5.46 -15.61
C GLY A 423 20.04 -6.62 -16.44
N TYR A 424 19.10 -6.30 -17.38
CA TYR A 424 18.28 -7.26 -18.14
C TYR A 424 18.38 -7.02 -19.65
#